data_88141e929cec2b7a9f183d29b093004e
#
_entry.id   88141e929cec2b7a9f183d29b093004e
#
_cell.length_a   1.000
_cell.length_b   1.000
_cell.length_c   1.000
_cell.angle_alpha   90.00
_cell.angle_beta   90.00
_cell.angle_gamma   90.00
#
_symmetry.space_group_name_H-M   'P 1'
#
loop_
_entity.id
_entity.type
_entity.pdbx_description
1 polymer ?
#
loop_
_entity_poly.entity_id
_entity_poly.type
_entity_poly.pdbx_seq_one_letter_code
_entity_poly.pdbx_strand_id
1 'polypeptide(L)'
;MKFKTLGNRNAPAVLFFHAMGVTGESSEPVAQYLQNRYFCILPTSTVYCKGQKYVSKADEVRQVEAYLKSQGVEHLELVVASSIGADLAMAFLTSTELPIGHVFFDGGQFAQIGKGTRRMMTPFLYLAIKSLYWSKGG
;
A
#
# COMPACT_ATOMS: atom_id res chain seq x y z
N MET A 1 8.20 -7.55 3.81
CA MET A 1 7.30 -6.40 4.08
C MET A 1 7.34 -6.07 5.57
N LYS A 2 7.13 -4.82 5.95
CA LYS A 2 6.95 -4.41 7.36
C LYS A 2 5.51 -3.97 7.55
N PHE A 3 4.99 -4.15 8.76
CA PHE A 3 3.64 -3.75 9.11
C PHE A 3 3.67 -2.89 10.37
N LYS A 4 3.00 -1.75 10.32
CA LYS A 4 2.67 -0.94 11.49
C LYS A 4 1.19 -1.03 11.74
N THR A 5 0.78 -1.06 12.99
CA THR A 5 -0.64 -1.13 13.36
C THR A 5 -0.98 -0.07 14.39
N LEU A 6 -2.21 0.42 14.34
CA LEU A 6 -2.81 1.31 15.33
C LEU A 6 -4.21 0.80 15.67
N GLY A 7 -4.64 1.07 16.89
CA GLY A 7 -5.97 0.69 17.36
C GLY A 7 -6.05 -0.71 17.96
N ASN A 8 -7.27 -1.07 18.35
CA ASN A 8 -7.53 -2.35 19.00
C ASN A 8 -7.62 -3.47 17.95
N ARG A 9 -6.85 -4.54 18.13
CA ARG A 9 -6.82 -5.71 17.24
C ARG A 9 -8.17 -6.40 17.06
N ASN A 10 -9.06 -6.28 18.04
CA ASN A 10 -10.40 -6.86 18.01
C ASN A 10 -11.45 -5.97 17.34
N ALA A 11 -11.06 -4.75 16.93
CA ALA A 11 -11.93 -3.83 16.21
C ALA A 11 -11.97 -4.19 14.71
N PRO A 12 -12.99 -3.71 13.95
CA PRO A 12 -13.03 -3.90 12.50
C PRO A 12 -11.76 -3.38 11.83
N ALA A 13 -11.21 -4.16 10.89
CA ALA A 13 -9.91 -3.87 10.30
C ALA A 13 -9.98 -2.91 9.12
N VAL A 14 -9.00 -2.01 9.04
CA VAL A 14 -8.76 -1.09 7.91
C VAL A 14 -7.35 -1.29 7.38
N LEU A 15 -7.21 -1.54 6.08
CA LEU A 15 -5.93 -1.79 5.42
C LEU A 15 -5.55 -0.59 4.54
N PHE A 16 -4.28 -0.12 4.65
CA PHE A 16 -3.77 1.02 3.90
C PHE A 16 -2.65 0.60 2.96
N PHE A 17 -2.72 0.98 1.68
CA PHE A 17 -1.63 0.84 0.73
C PHE A 17 -1.06 2.22 0.38
N HIS A 18 0.23 2.42 0.67
CA HIS A 18 0.90 3.72 0.56
C HIS A 18 1.32 4.07 -0.87
N ALA A 19 1.54 5.37 -1.12
CA ALA A 19 2.04 5.90 -2.38
C ALA A 19 3.54 5.57 -2.61
N MET A 20 4.02 5.84 -3.83
CA MET A 20 5.44 5.71 -4.19
C MET A 20 6.31 6.70 -3.39
N GLY A 21 7.50 6.27 -3.01
CA GLY A 21 8.50 7.11 -2.35
C GLY A 21 8.26 7.36 -0.86
N VAL A 22 7.24 6.73 -0.29
CA VAL A 22 6.92 6.77 1.14
C VAL A 22 6.77 5.37 1.72
N THR A 23 6.58 5.25 3.02
CA THR A 23 6.31 3.99 3.73
C THR A 23 4.86 3.93 4.19
N GLY A 24 4.43 2.79 4.72
CA GLY A 24 3.09 2.65 5.32
C GLY A 24 2.80 3.70 6.39
N GLU A 25 3.82 4.17 7.09
CA GLU A 25 3.72 5.22 8.10
C GLU A 25 3.19 6.55 7.56
N SER A 26 3.26 6.80 6.25
CA SER A 26 2.66 7.98 5.62
C SER A 26 1.13 8.06 5.80
N SER A 27 0.48 6.93 6.04
CA SER A 27 -0.96 6.85 6.32
C SER A 27 -1.29 7.02 7.82
N GLU A 28 -0.28 7.13 8.68
CA GLU A 28 -0.46 7.23 10.13
C GLU A 28 -1.34 8.43 10.57
N PRO A 29 -1.21 9.63 9.98
CA PRO A 29 -2.09 10.75 10.34
C PRO A 29 -3.58 10.43 10.17
N VAL A 30 -3.94 9.72 9.11
CA VAL A 30 -5.33 9.27 8.88
C VAL A 30 -5.69 8.13 9.85
N ALA A 31 -4.81 7.16 10.01
CA ALA A 31 -5.03 6.02 10.91
C ALA A 31 -5.23 6.45 12.37
N GLN A 32 -4.57 7.52 12.82
CA GLN A 32 -4.73 8.08 14.17
C GLN A 32 -6.17 8.56 14.44
N TYR A 33 -6.87 9.10 13.46
CA TYR A 33 -8.29 9.47 13.60
C TYR A 33 -9.21 8.24 13.67
N LEU A 34 -8.79 7.12 13.09
CA LEU A 34 -9.59 5.90 12.99
C LEU A 34 -9.31 4.92 14.13
N GLN A 35 -8.14 4.98 14.77
CA GLN A 35 -7.65 3.97 15.72
C GLN A 35 -8.53 3.71 16.94
N ASN A 36 -9.38 4.67 17.32
CA ASN A 36 -10.31 4.49 18.46
C ASN A 36 -11.47 3.54 18.12
N ARG A 37 -11.74 3.33 16.82
CA ARG A 37 -12.88 2.53 16.33
C ARG A 37 -12.44 1.36 15.45
N TYR A 38 -11.24 1.41 14.89
CA TYR A 38 -10.75 0.46 13.90
C TYR A 38 -9.34 -0.03 14.23
N PHE A 39 -9.06 -1.25 13.79
CA PHE A 39 -7.71 -1.79 13.74
C PHE A 39 -7.08 -1.41 12.40
N CYS A 40 -6.21 -0.40 12.40
CA CYS A 40 -5.55 0.11 11.22
C CYS A 40 -4.24 -0.65 10.95
N ILE A 41 -4.09 -1.18 9.74
CA ILE A 41 -2.94 -1.97 9.30
C ILE A 41 -2.26 -1.23 8.15
N LEU A 42 -0.99 -0.86 8.35
CA LEU A 42 -0.18 -0.03 7.45
C LEU A 42 1.04 -0.82 6.97
N PRO A 43 0.91 -1.63 5.90
CA PRO A 43 2.03 -2.32 5.28
C PRO A 43 2.99 -1.33 4.62
N THR A 44 4.30 -1.60 4.73
CA THR A 44 5.35 -0.97 3.93
C THR A 44 5.86 -2.00 2.94
N SER A 45 5.77 -1.68 1.64
CA SER A 45 6.27 -2.54 0.56
C SER A 45 7.74 -2.92 0.78
N THR A 46 8.11 -4.13 0.38
CA THR A 46 9.48 -4.65 0.51
C THR A 46 10.51 -3.77 -0.19
N VAL A 47 10.11 -3.02 -1.25
CA VAL A 47 10.95 -2.03 -1.93
C VAL A 47 11.54 -1.01 -0.96
N TYR A 48 10.80 -0.64 0.09
CA TYR A 48 11.20 0.36 1.08
C TYR A 48 11.68 -0.26 2.41
N CYS A 49 11.81 -1.59 2.46
CA CYS A 49 12.28 -2.28 3.65
C CYS A 49 13.77 -2.63 3.52
N LYS A 50 14.63 -2.01 4.34
CA LYS A 50 16.07 -2.30 4.36
C LYS A 50 16.33 -3.81 4.57
N GLY A 51 17.17 -4.39 3.71
CA GLY A 51 17.53 -5.82 3.79
C GLY A 51 16.49 -6.78 3.19
N GLN A 52 15.40 -6.29 2.65
CA GLN A 52 14.42 -7.09 1.91
C GLN A 52 14.53 -6.86 0.42
N LYS A 53 14.21 -7.88 -0.36
CA LYS A 53 14.21 -7.82 -1.82
C LYS A 53 12.77 -7.90 -2.33
N TYR A 54 12.39 -6.94 -3.17
CA TYR A 54 11.14 -7.04 -3.92
C TYR A 54 11.21 -8.21 -4.91
N VAL A 55 10.23 -9.08 -4.88
CA VAL A 55 10.12 -10.24 -5.79
C VAL A 55 9.08 -9.96 -6.87
N SER A 56 7.85 -9.72 -6.48
CA SER A 56 6.75 -9.42 -7.39
C SER A 56 5.56 -8.83 -6.63
N LYS A 57 4.63 -8.23 -7.37
CA LYS A 57 3.36 -7.75 -6.81
C LYS A 57 2.57 -8.89 -6.14
N ALA A 58 2.51 -10.05 -6.77
CA ALA A 58 1.83 -11.22 -6.22
C ALA A 58 2.48 -11.68 -4.89
N ASP A 59 3.80 -11.52 -4.75
CA ASP A 59 4.48 -11.82 -3.50
C ASP A 59 4.12 -10.82 -2.39
N GLU A 60 4.05 -9.53 -2.72
CA GLU A 60 3.59 -8.49 -1.80
C GLU A 60 2.16 -8.80 -1.30
N VAL A 61 1.26 -9.17 -2.21
CA VAL A 61 -0.12 -9.56 -1.87
C VAL A 61 -0.13 -10.75 -0.91
N ARG A 62 0.62 -11.82 -1.21
CA ARG A 62 0.72 -12.98 -0.30
C ARG A 62 1.22 -12.62 1.09
N GLN A 63 2.18 -11.69 1.19
CA GLN A 63 2.69 -11.22 2.47
C GLN A 63 1.62 -10.44 3.26
N VAL A 64 0.80 -9.63 2.59
CA VAL A 64 -0.34 -8.95 3.20
C VAL A 64 -1.37 -9.96 3.69
N GLU A 65 -1.78 -10.91 2.85
CA GLU A 65 -2.76 -11.94 3.21
C GLU A 65 -2.28 -12.80 4.40
N ALA A 66 -1.02 -13.22 4.36
CA ALA A 66 -0.41 -13.99 5.46
C ALA A 66 -0.41 -13.19 6.77
N TYR A 67 -0.12 -11.88 6.70
CA TYR A 67 -0.17 -11.01 7.86
C TYR A 67 -1.59 -10.87 8.40
N LEU A 68 -2.57 -10.54 7.55
CA LEU A 68 -3.99 -10.43 7.95
C LEU A 68 -4.47 -11.71 8.64
N LYS A 69 -4.17 -12.86 8.06
CA LYS A 69 -4.48 -14.16 8.66
C LYS A 69 -3.80 -14.35 10.04
N SER A 70 -2.54 -13.96 10.17
CA SER A 70 -1.81 -14.05 11.45
C SER A 70 -2.40 -13.14 12.54
N GLN A 71 -3.05 -12.06 12.12
CA GLN A 71 -3.75 -11.13 13.01
C GLN A 71 -5.19 -11.58 13.34
N GLY A 72 -5.70 -12.65 12.71
CA GLY A 72 -7.07 -13.12 12.88
C GLY A 72 -8.10 -12.22 12.20
N VAL A 73 -7.69 -11.49 11.15
CA VAL A 73 -8.61 -10.63 10.38
C VAL A 73 -9.43 -11.52 9.45
N GLU A 74 -10.73 -11.54 9.65
CA GLU A 74 -11.70 -12.30 8.84
C GLU A 74 -12.51 -11.41 7.90
N HIS A 75 -12.43 -10.08 8.07
CA HIS A 75 -13.15 -9.09 7.28
C HIS A 75 -12.37 -7.76 7.28
N LEU A 76 -12.36 -7.07 6.16
CA LEU A 76 -11.86 -5.70 6.06
C LEU A 76 -13.02 -4.73 5.90
N GLU A 77 -13.18 -3.82 6.84
CA GLU A 77 -14.21 -2.77 6.75
C GLU A 77 -13.89 -1.79 5.62
N LEU A 78 -12.61 -1.45 5.48
CA LEU A 78 -12.14 -0.50 4.48
C LEU A 78 -10.74 -0.84 3.99
N VAL A 79 -10.53 -0.74 2.69
CA VAL A 79 -9.21 -0.69 2.06
C VAL A 79 -8.99 0.73 1.53
N VAL A 80 -7.90 1.37 1.96
CA VAL A 80 -7.48 2.69 1.50
C VAL A 80 -6.20 2.53 0.68
N ALA A 81 -6.15 3.11 -0.50
CA ALA A 81 -4.97 3.01 -1.35
C ALA A 81 -4.66 4.32 -2.07
N SER A 82 -3.41 4.77 -1.97
CA SER A 82 -2.96 6.03 -2.55
C SER A 82 -2.01 5.78 -3.72
N SER A 83 -2.28 6.43 -4.88
CA SER A 83 -1.40 6.45 -6.05
C SER A 83 -0.99 5.03 -6.50
N ILE A 84 0.32 4.69 -6.50
CA ILE A 84 0.81 3.35 -6.87
C ILE A 84 0.31 2.25 -5.91
N GLY A 85 -0.03 2.60 -4.69
CA GLY A 85 -0.67 1.69 -3.75
C GLY A 85 -2.00 1.14 -4.26
N ALA A 86 -2.70 1.89 -5.14
CA ALA A 86 -3.92 1.44 -5.79
C ALA A 86 -3.67 0.23 -6.72
N ASP A 87 -2.50 0.15 -7.37
CA ASP A 87 -2.13 -1.00 -8.20
C ASP A 87 -1.90 -2.27 -7.36
N LEU A 88 -1.28 -2.14 -6.19
CA LEU A 88 -1.14 -3.25 -5.25
C LEU A 88 -2.48 -3.64 -4.62
N ALA A 89 -3.30 -2.64 -4.26
CA ALA A 89 -4.65 -2.88 -3.74
C ALA A 89 -5.53 -3.60 -4.76
N MET A 90 -5.50 -3.23 -6.04
CA MET A 90 -6.24 -3.93 -7.10
C MET A 90 -5.80 -5.39 -7.23
N ALA A 91 -4.50 -5.67 -7.15
CA ALA A 91 -4.01 -7.05 -7.16
C ALA A 91 -4.49 -7.82 -5.92
N PHE A 92 -4.49 -7.20 -4.74
CA PHE A 92 -5.03 -7.77 -3.51
C PHE A 92 -6.54 -8.05 -3.62
N LEU A 93 -7.33 -7.07 -4.08
CA LEU A 93 -8.79 -7.19 -4.25
C LEU A 93 -9.20 -8.29 -5.22
N THR A 94 -8.37 -8.59 -6.23
CA THR A 94 -8.65 -9.62 -7.22
C THR A 94 -8.23 -11.02 -6.78
N SER A 95 -7.43 -11.15 -5.73
CA SER A 95 -6.93 -12.45 -5.24
C SER A 95 -7.47 -12.85 -3.88
N THR A 96 -7.81 -11.88 -3.02
CA THR A 96 -8.26 -12.18 -1.66
C THR A 96 -9.67 -12.77 -1.62
N GLU A 97 -9.87 -13.71 -0.71
CA GLU A 97 -11.21 -14.26 -0.37
C GLU A 97 -11.85 -13.53 0.81
N LEU A 98 -11.14 -12.57 1.43
CA LEU A 98 -11.68 -11.81 2.56
C LEU A 98 -12.84 -10.93 2.11
N PRO A 99 -13.97 -10.93 2.83
CA PRO A 99 -15.02 -9.95 2.63
C PRO A 99 -14.51 -8.53 2.86
N ILE A 100 -14.85 -7.60 1.98
CA ILE A 100 -14.42 -6.19 2.04
C ILE A 100 -15.66 -5.30 1.95
N GLY A 101 -15.85 -4.46 2.95
CA GLY A 101 -16.99 -3.54 3.02
C GLY A 101 -16.85 -2.39 2.03
N HIS A 102 -15.75 -1.68 2.06
CA HIS A 102 -15.52 -0.48 1.25
C HIS A 102 -14.09 -0.42 0.72
N VAL A 103 -13.92 0.27 -0.41
CA VAL A 103 -12.60 0.57 -0.98
C VAL A 103 -12.54 2.06 -1.31
N PHE A 104 -11.48 2.73 -0.87
CA PHE A 104 -11.21 4.12 -1.19
C PHE A 104 -9.87 4.24 -1.92
N PHE A 105 -9.91 4.78 -3.14
CA PHE A 105 -8.72 5.08 -3.92
C PHE A 105 -8.46 6.59 -3.95
N ASP A 106 -7.33 7.01 -3.41
CA ASP A 106 -6.82 8.37 -3.51
C ASP A 106 -5.83 8.46 -4.69
N GLY A 107 -6.37 8.67 -5.87
CA GLY A 107 -5.62 8.57 -7.13
C GLY A 107 -5.30 7.12 -7.48
N GLY A 108 -4.61 6.95 -8.59
CA GLY A 108 -4.18 5.63 -9.07
C GLY A 108 -4.34 5.51 -10.57
N GLN A 109 -3.59 4.58 -11.14
CA GLN A 109 -3.62 4.31 -12.56
C GLN A 109 -4.34 2.99 -12.79
N PHE A 110 -5.58 3.07 -13.23
CA PHE A 110 -6.43 1.89 -13.47
C PHE A 110 -6.38 1.42 -14.93
N ALA A 111 -5.70 2.18 -15.83
CA ALA A 111 -5.52 1.82 -17.22
C ALA A 111 -4.09 1.32 -17.48
N GLN A 112 -3.96 0.27 -18.31
CA GLN A 112 -2.64 -0.16 -18.78
C GLN A 112 -2.05 0.90 -19.69
N ILE A 113 -0.91 1.49 -19.30
CA ILE A 113 -0.12 2.32 -20.21
C ILE A 113 0.49 1.42 -21.28
N GLY A 114 0.25 1.74 -22.54
CA GLY A 114 0.88 1.05 -23.67
C GLY A 114 2.41 1.05 -23.54
N LYS A 115 3.06 -0.03 -24.03
CA LYS A 115 4.53 -0.22 -23.94
C LYS A 115 5.31 0.99 -24.49
N GLY A 116 4.82 1.63 -25.57
CA GLY A 116 5.44 2.81 -26.16
C GLY A 116 5.41 4.03 -25.23
N THR A 117 4.25 4.34 -24.66
CA THR A 117 4.07 5.46 -23.73
C THR A 117 4.89 5.24 -22.47
N ARG A 118 4.93 4.02 -21.93
CA ARG A 118 5.75 3.67 -20.78
C ARG A 118 7.24 3.90 -21.05
N ARG A 119 7.74 3.47 -22.22
CA ARG A 119 9.14 3.66 -22.61
C ARG A 119 9.51 5.16 -22.71
N MET A 120 8.60 5.97 -23.20
CA MET A 120 8.80 7.42 -23.32
C MET A 120 8.75 8.12 -21.96
N MET A 121 7.85 7.73 -21.05
CA MET A 121 7.66 8.37 -19.76
C MET A 121 8.71 7.95 -18.72
N THR A 122 9.29 6.76 -18.82
CA THR A 122 10.24 6.22 -17.83
C THR A 122 11.42 7.17 -17.55
N PRO A 123 12.13 7.75 -18.54
CA PRO A 123 13.25 8.64 -18.26
C PRO A 123 12.82 9.93 -17.55
N PHE A 124 11.65 10.48 -17.90
CA PHE A 124 11.13 11.69 -17.24
C PHE A 124 10.75 11.41 -15.79
N LEU A 125 10.11 10.29 -15.53
CA LEU A 125 9.74 9.87 -14.19
C LEU A 125 11.00 9.61 -13.34
N TYR A 126 12.03 8.99 -13.92
CA TYR A 126 13.31 8.77 -13.25
C TYR A 126 13.99 10.09 -12.85
N LEU A 127 14.03 11.05 -13.76
CA LEU A 127 14.60 12.38 -13.51
C LEU A 127 13.83 13.15 -12.43
N ALA A 128 12.49 13.09 -12.49
CA ALA A 128 11.64 13.73 -11.49
C ALA A 128 11.86 13.13 -10.09
N ILE A 129 11.89 11.80 -9.98
CA ILE A 129 12.15 11.10 -8.72
C ILE A 129 13.56 11.44 -8.21
N LYS A 130 14.57 11.42 -9.08
CA LYS A 130 15.95 11.75 -8.73
C LYS A 130 16.08 13.19 -8.21
N SER A 131 15.40 14.16 -8.82
CA SER A 131 15.39 15.56 -8.38
C SER A 131 14.76 15.73 -6.99
N LEU A 132 13.66 14.99 -6.71
CA LEU A 132 13.00 15.01 -5.40
C LEU A 132 13.89 14.43 -4.29
N TYR A 133 14.68 13.41 -4.59
CA TYR A 133 15.64 12.85 -3.64
C TYR A 133 16.83 13.79 -3.37
N TRP A 134 17.30 14.51 -4.38
CA TRP A 134 18.41 15.44 -4.22
C TRP A 134 18.02 16.73 -3.50
N SER A 135 16.79 17.19 -3.64
CA SER A 135 16.30 18.39 -2.96
C SER A 135 16.08 18.22 -1.44
N LYS A 136 16.03 16.96 -0.96
CA LYS A 136 15.85 16.65 0.48
C LYS A 136 17.14 16.30 1.21
N GLY A 137 18.27 16.34 0.55
CA GLY A 137 19.60 15.97 1.09
C GLY A 137 20.61 17.09 1.13
N GLY A 138 20.18 18.35 1.07
CA GLY A 138 21.01 19.54 1.24
C GLY A 138 20.68 20.29 2.52
#